data_139b359779319e64d52844155053b4d1
#
_entry.id   139b359779319e64d52844155053b4d1
#
_cell.length_a   1.000
_cell.length_b   1.000
_cell.length_c   1.000
_cell.angle_alpha   90.00
_cell.angle_beta   90.00
_cell.angle_gamma   90.00
#
_symmetry.space_group_name_H-M   'P 1'
#
loop_
_entity.id
_entity.type
_entity.pdbx_description
1 polymer ?
#
loop_
_entity_poly.entity_id
_entity_poly.type
_entity_poly.pdbx_seq_one_letter_code
_entity_poly.pdbx_strand_id
1 'polypeptide(L)'
;KSLLFLAALLLLLSACSLTTEKEAAEVISKELGATEFTVSDTTIFEKKAEHPTLIVYFKDPKMESPELDPVYLSAKTAYNYVKKLGVDNASAYHNIIIKLGIKGYIYSNQYSLKTLNEMDSYYAKSKNFIIDITENDSAAIVPLLKPGVITFDDMIQVYIMDDNQKMNLGKITDIKLVGFVETHTESTGRDVMAVRAIVYRKDKPSEAYNFTYDRIDQKIVGLGWDFLKRSDEVNTPE
;
A
#
# COMPACT_ATOMS: atom_id res chain seq x y z
N LYS A 1 5.86 22.29 47.06
CA LYS A 1 7.03 21.90 46.18
C LYS A 1 6.83 20.57 45.47
N SER A 2 6.11 19.59 46.07
CA SER A 2 5.87 18.26 45.47
C SER A 2 4.93 18.27 44.25
N LEU A 3 3.94 19.18 44.20
CA LEU A 3 2.96 19.26 43.12
C LEU A 3 3.59 19.77 41.78
N LEU A 4 4.53 20.72 41.91
CA LEU A 4 5.27 21.25 40.75
C LEU A 4 6.24 20.20 40.15
N PHE A 5 6.80 19.32 40.99
CA PHE A 5 7.65 18.26 40.55
C PHE A 5 6.88 17.15 39.82
N LEU A 6 5.66 16.85 40.31
CA LEU A 6 4.76 15.87 39.66
C LEU A 6 4.25 16.38 38.29
N ALA A 7 3.89 17.68 38.22
CA ALA A 7 3.49 18.31 36.96
C ALA A 7 4.63 18.37 35.92
N ALA A 8 5.87 18.65 36.37
CA ALA A 8 7.04 18.64 35.51
C ALA A 8 7.39 17.21 35.04
N LEU A 9 7.22 16.20 35.90
CA LEU A 9 7.43 14.79 35.55
C LEU A 9 6.39 14.29 34.55
N LEU A 10 5.11 14.70 34.69
CA LEU A 10 4.04 14.39 33.74
C LEU A 10 4.26 15.08 32.38
N LEU A 11 4.78 16.30 32.36
CA LEU A 11 5.15 16.98 31.11
C LEU A 11 6.37 16.37 30.42
N LEU A 12 7.32 15.84 31.20
CA LEU A 12 8.49 15.12 30.64
C LEU A 12 8.09 13.75 30.07
N LEU A 13 7.12 13.07 30.67
CA LEU A 13 6.60 11.78 30.18
C LEU A 13 5.78 11.96 28.88
N SER A 14 5.04 13.07 28.72
CA SER A 14 4.32 13.37 27.48
C SER A 14 5.26 13.81 26.34
N ALA A 15 6.41 14.42 26.65
CA ALA A 15 7.39 14.80 25.64
C ALA A 15 8.22 13.61 25.09
N CYS A 16 8.30 12.50 25.84
CA CYS A 16 8.97 11.26 25.38
C CYS A 16 8.08 10.37 24.50
N SER A 17 6.77 10.63 24.40
CA SER A 17 5.80 9.69 23.84
C SER A 17 5.84 9.50 22.31
N LEU A 18 6.48 10.40 21.55
CA LEU A 18 6.51 10.32 20.08
C LEU A 18 7.93 10.20 19.49
N THR A 19 8.91 9.75 20.28
CA THR A 19 10.30 9.64 19.80
C THR A 19 10.42 8.57 18.73
N THR A 20 9.89 7.39 19.00
CA THR A 20 9.94 6.25 18.06
C THR A 20 9.12 6.53 16.80
N GLU A 21 7.96 7.20 16.95
CA GLU A 21 7.11 7.63 15.85
C GLU A 21 7.82 8.63 14.94
N LYS A 22 8.56 9.58 15.53
CA LYS A 22 9.34 10.56 14.77
C LYS A 22 10.53 9.92 14.08
N GLU A 23 11.22 8.98 14.70
CA GLU A 23 12.32 8.22 14.10
C GLU A 23 11.82 7.42 12.89
N ALA A 24 10.68 6.73 13.01
CA ALA A 24 10.06 6.03 11.90
C ALA A 24 9.69 6.99 10.76
N ALA A 25 9.09 8.16 11.09
CA ALA A 25 8.72 9.17 10.11
C ALA A 25 9.94 9.78 9.41
N GLU A 26 11.05 9.97 10.11
CA GLU A 26 12.29 10.46 9.51
C GLU A 26 12.84 9.51 8.45
N VAL A 27 12.81 8.19 8.73
CA VAL A 27 13.24 7.18 7.76
C VAL A 27 12.34 7.21 6.53
N ILE A 28 11.02 7.22 6.71
CA ILE A 28 10.05 7.27 5.61
C ILE A 28 10.15 8.59 4.83
N SER A 29 10.37 9.72 5.52
CA SER A 29 10.60 11.03 4.87
C SER A 29 11.78 11.00 3.91
N LYS A 30 12.90 10.36 4.32
CA LYS A 30 14.08 10.16 3.46
C LYS A 30 13.77 9.26 2.27
N GLU A 31 13.07 8.15 2.48
CA GLU A 31 12.64 7.23 1.41
C GLU A 31 11.73 7.94 0.39
N LEU A 32 10.81 8.78 0.85
CA LEU A 32 9.92 9.58 0.01
C LEU A 32 10.62 10.80 -0.62
N GLY A 33 11.80 11.18 -0.16
CA GLY A 33 12.46 12.44 -0.51
C GLY A 33 11.61 13.67 -0.15
N ALA A 34 10.81 13.57 0.91
CA ALA A 34 9.98 14.65 1.42
C ALA A 34 10.84 15.78 2.01
N THR A 35 10.40 17.03 1.88
CA THR A 35 11.14 18.21 2.37
C THR A 35 10.98 18.43 3.85
N GLU A 36 9.83 18.07 4.40
CA GLU A 36 9.48 18.19 5.82
C GLU A 36 8.53 17.06 6.22
N PHE A 37 8.50 16.75 7.51
CA PHE A 37 7.48 15.89 8.09
C PHE A 37 7.04 16.37 9.47
N THR A 38 5.83 16.00 9.88
CA THR A 38 5.35 16.17 11.26
C THR A 38 4.65 14.91 11.73
N VAL A 39 4.72 14.67 13.04
CA VAL A 39 4.04 13.56 13.71
C VAL A 39 3.26 14.12 14.88
N SER A 40 2.01 13.75 14.98
CA SER A 40 1.12 14.08 16.11
C SER A 40 0.15 12.92 16.35
N ASP A 41 -0.42 12.86 17.52
CA ASP A 41 -1.47 11.93 17.88
C ASP A 41 -2.77 12.65 18.24
N THR A 42 -3.86 11.95 18.14
CA THR A 42 -5.19 12.41 18.54
C THR A 42 -6.07 11.22 18.91
N THR A 43 -7.21 11.49 19.51
CA THR A 43 -8.25 10.49 19.74
C THR A 43 -9.46 10.81 18.89
N ILE A 44 -9.87 9.87 18.04
CA ILE A 44 -11.08 9.96 17.23
C ILE A 44 -12.20 9.21 17.97
N PHE A 45 -13.36 9.83 18.11
CA PHE A 45 -14.55 9.24 18.72
C PHE A 45 -15.49 8.73 17.63
N GLU A 46 -15.61 7.42 17.50
CA GLU A 46 -16.53 6.78 16.56
C GLU A 46 -17.45 5.81 17.30
N LYS A 47 -18.76 5.91 17.05
CA LYS A 47 -19.77 5.02 17.66
C LYS A 47 -19.63 4.85 19.18
N LYS A 48 -19.25 5.92 19.89
CA LYS A 48 -18.99 5.97 21.34
C LYS A 48 -17.72 5.22 21.81
N ALA A 49 -16.84 4.84 20.90
CA ALA A 49 -15.53 4.29 21.24
C ALA A 49 -14.41 5.31 20.94
N GLU A 50 -13.38 5.28 21.78
CA GLU A 50 -12.17 6.08 21.62
C GLU A 50 -11.19 5.31 20.71
N HIS A 51 -10.71 5.97 19.67
CA HIS A 51 -9.76 5.39 18.73
C HIS A 51 -8.48 6.24 18.71
N PRO A 52 -7.45 5.87 19.46
CA PRO A 52 -6.13 6.49 19.38
C PRO A 52 -5.65 6.47 17.93
N THR A 53 -5.30 7.64 17.42
CA THR A 53 -4.97 7.82 15.99
C THR A 53 -3.67 8.60 15.86
N LEU A 54 -2.73 8.03 15.13
CA LEU A 54 -1.47 8.68 14.78
C LEU A 54 -1.61 9.42 13.46
N ILE A 55 -1.16 10.67 13.40
CA ILE A 55 -1.20 11.51 12.21
C ILE A 55 0.23 11.80 11.78
N VAL A 56 0.58 11.43 10.55
CA VAL A 56 1.90 11.68 9.97
C VAL A 56 1.71 12.48 8.67
N TYR A 57 2.37 13.62 8.59
CA TYR A 57 2.37 14.49 7.42
C TYR A 57 3.74 14.49 6.76
N PHE A 58 3.78 14.39 5.44
CA PHE A 58 4.97 14.52 4.61
C PHE A 58 4.72 15.58 3.53
N LYS A 59 5.63 16.54 3.45
CA LYS A 59 5.57 17.65 2.48
C LYS A 59 6.43 17.35 1.27
N ASP A 60 5.86 17.60 0.09
CA ASP A 60 6.51 17.47 -1.21
C ASP A 60 7.24 16.12 -1.42
N PRO A 61 6.58 14.96 -1.14
CA PRO A 61 7.17 13.67 -1.42
C PRO A 61 7.43 13.54 -2.92
N LYS A 62 8.55 12.90 -3.27
CA LYS A 62 8.83 12.59 -4.68
C LYS A 62 7.89 11.48 -5.14
N MET A 63 7.16 11.74 -6.19
CA MET A 63 6.39 10.71 -6.89
C MET A 63 7.35 9.90 -7.76
N GLU A 64 7.48 8.60 -7.51
CA GLU A 64 8.33 7.70 -8.31
C GLU A 64 7.89 7.62 -9.78
N SER A 65 6.60 7.90 -10.04
CA SER A 65 6.01 8.02 -11.36
C SER A 65 4.85 9.02 -11.30
N PRO A 66 4.67 9.87 -12.32
CA PRO A 66 3.50 10.76 -12.41
C PRO A 66 2.17 10.01 -12.50
N GLU A 67 2.19 8.71 -12.83
CA GLU A 67 1.01 7.83 -12.89
C GLU A 67 0.61 7.27 -11.50
N LEU A 68 1.42 7.51 -10.46
CA LEU A 68 1.10 7.10 -9.11
C LEU A 68 0.04 8.02 -8.52
N ASP A 69 -1.17 7.49 -8.37
CA ASP A 69 -2.25 8.16 -7.64
C ASP A 69 -1.78 8.40 -6.18
N PRO A 70 -1.92 9.64 -5.64
CA PRO A 70 -1.62 9.96 -4.25
C PRO A 70 -2.26 9.02 -3.22
N VAL A 71 -3.39 8.40 -3.55
CA VAL A 71 -4.06 7.41 -2.69
C VAL A 71 -3.19 6.17 -2.51
N TYR A 72 -2.65 5.61 -3.59
CA TYR A 72 -1.75 4.46 -3.51
C TYR A 72 -0.43 4.80 -2.82
N LEU A 73 0.13 5.99 -3.09
CA LEU A 73 1.33 6.46 -2.40
C LEU A 73 1.08 6.59 -0.89
N SER A 74 -0.05 7.17 -0.50
CA SER A 74 -0.45 7.30 0.90
C SER A 74 -0.57 5.93 1.59
N ALA A 75 -1.20 4.96 0.93
CA ALA A 75 -1.37 3.60 1.45
C ALA A 75 -0.04 2.86 1.60
N LYS A 76 0.84 2.92 0.59
CA LYS A 76 2.21 2.40 0.67
C LYS A 76 2.98 3.04 1.82
N THR A 77 2.85 4.37 1.96
CA THR A 77 3.50 5.13 3.02
C THR A 77 3.02 4.67 4.40
N ALA A 78 1.71 4.50 4.60
CA ALA A 78 1.13 4.00 5.85
C ALA A 78 1.67 2.61 6.21
N TYR A 79 1.68 1.69 5.24
CA TYR A 79 2.19 0.34 5.42
C TYR A 79 3.69 0.33 5.78
N ASN A 80 4.52 1.06 5.03
CA ASN A 80 5.95 1.15 5.31
C ASN A 80 6.22 1.80 6.67
N TYR A 81 5.44 2.82 7.02
CA TYR A 81 5.57 3.50 8.29
C TYR A 81 5.31 2.54 9.48
N VAL A 82 4.23 1.75 9.43
CA VAL A 82 3.93 0.75 10.47
C VAL A 82 5.04 -0.29 10.58
N LYS A 83 5.61 -0.72 9.44
CA LYS A 83 6.76 -1.64 9.43
C LYS A 83 7.98 -1.05 10.13
N LYS A 84 8.26 0.24 9.94
CA LYS A 84 9.38 0.94 10.60
C LYS A 84 9.12 1.21 12.07
N LEU A 85 7.87 1.56 12.42
CA LEU A 85 7.45 1.78 13.80
C LEU A 85 7.54 0.49 14.64
N GLY A 86 7.30 -0.65 14.00
CA GLY A 86 7.23 -1.96 14.65
C GLY A 86 5.86 -2.24 15.27
N VAL A 87 5.50 -3.53 15.33
CA VAL A 87 4.16 -3.99 15.73
C VAL A 87 3.80 -3.53 17.14
N ASP A 88 4.76 -3.61 18.08
CA ASP A 88 4.51 -3.28 19.49
C ASP A 88 4.17 -1.78 19.65
N ASN A 89 4.93 -0.89 19.04
CA ASN A 89 4.68 0.55 19.11
C ASN A 89 3.43 0.94 18.33
N ALA A 90 3.20 0.33 17.16
CA ALA A 90 2.01 0.57 16.36
C ALA A 90 0.72 0.15 17.10
N SER A 91 0.78 -0.87 17.95
CA SER A 91 -0.39 -1.39 18.69
C SER A 91 -1.03 -0.37 19.66
N ALA A 92 -0.32 0.71 19.99
CA ALA A 92 -0.86 1.82 20.76
C ALA A 92 -1.95 2.62 20.00
N TYR A 93 -2.02 2.46 18.67
CA TYR A 93 -2.94 3.20 17.80
C TYR A 93 -3.97 2.27 17.18
N HIS A 94 -5.18 2.80 16.97
CA HIS A 94 -6.24 2.12 16.23
C HIS A 94 -6.16 2.45 14.73
N ASN A 95 -5.84 3.71 14.43
CA ASN A 95 -5.73 4.24 13.09
C ASN A 95 -4.42 4.99 12.87
N ILE A 96 -4.01 5.02 11.61
CA ILE A 96 -2.92 5.87 11.13
C ILE A 96 -3.46 6.75 9.99
N ILE A 97 -3.30 8.05 10.12
CA ILE A 97 -3.63 9.02 9.07
C ILE A 97 -2.33 9.47 8.42
N ILE A 98 -2.23 9.23 7.12
CA ILE A 98 -1.14 9.77 6.29
C ILE A 98 -1.66 10.98 5.54
N LYS A 99 -0.95 12.09 5.69
CA LYS A 99 -1.18 13.32 4.95
C LYS A 99 0.01 13.58 4.03
N LEU A 100 -0.26 13.75 2.73
CA LEU A 100 0.75 14.07 1.72
C LEU A 100 0.48 15.46 1.15
N GLY A 101 1.42 16.39 1.33
CA GLY A 101 1.39 17.71 0.69
C GLY A 101 2.03 17.62 -0.69
N ILE A 102 1.24 17.62 -1.77
CA ILE A 102 1.72 17.47 -3.14
C ILE A 102 1.22 18.66 -3.95
N LYS A 103 2.12 19.45 -4.52
CA LYS A 103 1.79 20.61 -5.38
C LYS A 103 0.78 21.58 -4.75
N GLY A 104 0.89 21.80 -3.43
CA GLY A 104 0.02 22.72 -2.68
C GLY A 104 -1.33 22.10 -2.24
N TYR A 105 -1.63 20.86 -2.58
CA TYR A 105 -2.79 20.13 -2.09
C TYR A 105 -2.40 19.17 -0.96
N ILE A 106 -3.33 18.94 -0.02
CA ILE A 106 -3.15 17.96 1.05
C ILE A 106 -4.07 16.78 0.78
N TYR A 107 -3.48 15.62 0.49
CA TYR A 107 -4.17 14.33 0.41
C TYR A 107 -4.12 13.68 1.79
N SER A 108 -5.28 13.34 2.35
CA SER A 108 -5.38 12.80 3.71
C SER A 108 -6.18 11.51 3.67
N ASN A 109 -5.55 10.40 4.07
CA ASN A 109 -6.18 9.08 4.10
C ASN A 109 -5.95 8.42 5.45
N GLN A 110 -6.98 7.75 5.96
CA GLN A 110 -6.97 7.01 7.22
C GLN A 110 -6.93 5.52 6.93
N TYR A 111 -6.10 4.82 7.68
CA TYR A 111 -5.92 3.37 7.58
C TYR A 111 -6.07 2.76 8.96
N SER A 112 -6.87 1.69 9.09
CA SER A 112 -6.91 0.93 10.34
C SER A 112 -5.61 0.14 10.50
N LEU A 113 -5.12 0.01 11.73
CA LEU A 113 -3.95 -0.82 12.00
C LEU A 113 -4.20 -2.29 11.58
N LYS A 114 -5.45 -2.76 11.74
CA LYS A 114 -5.86 -4.10 11.28
C LYS A 114 -5.58 -4.29 9.79
N THR A 115 -6.04 -3.35 8.95
CA THR A 115 -5.81 -3.38 7.50
C THR A 115 -4.32 -3.38 7.17
N LEU A 116 -3.54 -2.52 7.81
CA LEU A 116 -2.10 -2.42 7.56
C LEU A 116 -1.36 -3.72 7.91
N ASN A 117 -1.78 -4.42 8.97
CA ASN A 117 -1.21 -5.71 9.36
C ASN A 117 -1.60 -6.86 8.40
N GLU A 118 -2.76 -6.77 7.74
CA GLU A 118 -3.19 -7.75 6.74
C GLU A 118 -2.41 -7.63 5.42
N MET A 119 -1.78 -6.48 5.14
CA MET A 119 -1.14 -6.20 3.86
C MET A 119 0.02 -7.14 3.51
N ASP A 120 0.73 -7.69 4.50
CA ASP A 120 1.78 -8.70 4.24
C ASP A 120 1.21 -9.92 3.52
N SER A 121 0.02 -10.38 3.93
CA SER A 121 -0.66 -11.52 3.32
C SER A 121 -1.09 -11.20 1.88
N TYR A 122 -1.72 -10.05 1.65
CA TYR A 122 -2.14 -9.63 0.31
C TYR A 122 -0.95 -9.46 -0.64
N TYR A 123 0.11 -8.82 -0.16
CA TYR A 123 1.32 -8.62 -0.96
C TYR A 123 2.00 -9.95 -1.30
N ALA A 124 2.14 -10.86 -0.33
CA ALA A 124 2.71 -12.18 -0.57
C ALA A 124 1.90 -12.98 -1.61
N LYS A 125 0.56 -12.97 -1.51
CA LYS A 125 -0.34 -13.61 -2.48
C LYS A 125 -0.21 -12.99 -3.88
N SER A 126 -0.17 -11.66 -3.97
CA SER A 126 0.00 -10.96 -5.25
C SER A 126 1.33 -11.30 -5.90
N LYS A 127 2.41 -11.31 -5.10
CA LYS A 127 3.75 -11.66 -5.58
C LYS A 127 3.83 -13.11 -6.07
N ASN A 128 3.33 -14.06 -5.29
CA ASN A 128 3.30 -15.46 -5.67
C ASN A 128 2.48 -15.66 -6.95
N PHE A 129 1.29 -15.06 -7.03
CA PHE A 129 0.46 -15.11 -8.22
C PHE A 129 1.21 -14.63 -9.49
N ILE A 130 1.96 -13.51 -9.40
CA ILE A 130 2.74 -12.99 -10.53
C ILE A 130 3.82 -13.98 -10.95
N ILE A 131 4.46 -14.64 -10.00
CA ILE A 131 5.45 -15.68 -10.28
C ILE A 131 4.78 -16.89 -10.92
N ASP A 132 3.72 -17.41 -10.30
CA ASP A 132 3.02 -18.62 -10.74
C ASP A 132 2.41 -18.47 -12.15
N ILE A 133 1.85 -17.27 -12.45
CA ILE A 133 1.32 -17.01 -13.81
C ILE A 133 2.44 -16.93 -14.85
N THR A 134 3.60 -16.41 -14.48
CA THR A 134 4.78 -16.36 -15.37
C THR A 134 5.32 -17.75 -15.64
N GLU A 135 5.23 -18.65 -14.66
CA GLU A 135 5.65 -20.06 -14.76
C GLU A 135 4.55 -20.97 -15.33
N ASN A 136 3.35 -20.45 -15.56
CA ASN A 136 2.15 -21.17 -16.01
C ASN A 136 1.72 -22.28 -15.03
N ASP A 137 1.90 -22.05 -13.72
CA ASP A 137 1.49 -22.97 -12.65
C ASP A 137 0.02 -22.78 -12.31
N SER A 138 -0.88 -23.40 -13.07
CA SER A 138 -2.32 -23.35 -12.81
C SER A 138 -2.72 -23.97 -11.46
N ALA A 139 -1.97 -24.98 -11.00
CA ALA A 139 -2.27 -25.66 -9.74
C ALA A 139 -2.04 -24.72 -8.53
N ALA A 140 -1.05 -23.84 -8.61
CA ALA A 140 -0.80 -22.82 -7.59
C ALA A 140 -1.79 -21.64 -7.68
N ILE A 141 -2.24 -21.28 -8.89
CA ILE A 141 -3.13 -20.13 -9.12
C ILE A 141 -4.58 -20.41 -8.74
N VAL A 142 -5.15 -21.54 -9.19
CA VAL A 142 -6.58 -21.86 -8.99
C VAL A 142 -7.03 -21.72 -7.52
N PRO A 143 -6.27 -22.16 -6.51
CA PRO A 143 -6.65 -21.96 -5.10
C PRO A 143 -6.72 -20.49 -4.65
N LEU A 144 -6.10 -19.57 -5.36
CA LEU A 144 -6.11 -18.14 -5.02
C LEU A 144 -7.36 -17.43 -5.55
N LEU A 145 -8.07 -18.00 -6.53
CA LEU A 145 -9.23 -17.43 -7.17
C LEU A 145 -10.51 -17.65 -6.35
N LYS A 146 -11.46 -16.70 -6.45
CA LYS A 146 -12.78 -16.84 -5.85
C LYS A 146 -13.65 -17.74 -6.72
N PRO A 147 -14.06 -18.93 -6.23
CA PRO A 147 -14.91 -19.83 -7.02
C PRO A 147 -16.21 -19.15 -7.48
N GLY A 148 -16.60 -19.35 -8.74
CA GLY A 148 -17.83 -18.81 -9.31
C GLY A 148 -17.81 -17.30 -9.59
N VAL A 149 -16.66 -16.62 -9.41
CA VAL A 149 -16.49 -15.19 -9.71
C VAL A 149 -15.48 -14.99 -10.83
N ILE A 150 -14.35 -15.67 -10.75
CA ILE A 150 -13.29 -15.62 -11.75
C ILE A 150 -12.72 -17.03 -11.93
N THR A 151 -12.49 -17.44 -13.16
CA THR A 151 -11.87 -18.73 -13.48
C THR A 151 -10.45 -18.54 -14.00
N PHE A 152 -9.66 -19.62 -13.98
CA PHE A 152 -8.34 -19.62 -14.58
C PHE A 152 -8.42 -19.35 -16.08
N ASP A 153 -9.42 -19.90 -16.78
CA ASP A 153 -9.62 -19.70 -18.21
C ASP A 153 -9.97 -18.24 -18.54
N ASP A 154 -10.82 -17.57 -17.72
CA ASP A 154 -11.09 -16.15 -17.89
C ASP A 154 -9.82 -15.31 -17.78
N MET A 155 -8.94 -15.66 -16.85
CA MET A 155 -7.66 -14.98 -16.68
C MET A 155 -6.70 -15.27 -17.82
N ILE A 156 -6.63 -16.52 -18.25
CA ILE A 156 -5.77 -16.92 -19.36
C ILE A 156 -6.17 -16.19 -20.63
N GLN A 157 -7.44 -16.03 -20.95
CA GLN A 157 -7.88 -15.25 -22.11
C GLN A 157 -7.44 -13.79 -22.06
N VAL A 158 -7.37 -13.19 -20.86
CA VAL A 158 -6.91 -11.81 -20.67
C VAL A 158 -5.38 -11.72 -20.61
N TYR A 159 -4.68 -12.76 -20.11
CA TYR A 159 -3.25 -12.74 -19.78
C TYR A 159 -2.38 -13.65 -20.65
N ILE A 160 -2.95 -14.67 -21.30
CA ILE A 160 -2.24 -15.43 -22.31
C ILE A 160 -2.41 -14.73 -23.65
N MET A 161 -1.76 -13.61 -23.73
CA MET A 161 -1.18 -13.22 -25.00
C MET A 161 -0.47 -14.42 -25.61
N ASP A 162 -0.66 -14.58 -26.93
CA ASP A 162 -0.01 -15.54 -27.81
C ASP A 162 1.28 -16.11 -27.19
N ASP A 163 1.47 -17.44 -27.24
CA ASP A 163 2.66 -18.12 -26.69
C ASP A 163 3.99 -17.47 -27.12
N ASN A 164 4.02 -16.81 -28.27
CA ASN A 164 5.14 -15.99 -28.75
C ASN A 164 5.39 -14.74 -27.89
N GLN A 165 4.39 -14.18 -27.21
CA GLN A 165 4.58 -13.04 -26.33
C GLN A 165 5.02 -13.45 -24.93
N LYS A 166 4.64 -14.64 -24.45
CA LYS A 166 5.12 -15.19 -23.17
C LYS A 166 6.63 -15.42 -23.17
N MET A 167 7.17 -15.99 -24.24
CA MET A 167 8.62 -16.20 -24.38
C MET A 167 9.41 -14.87 -24.43
N ASN A 168 8.72 -13.75 -24.69
CA ASN A 168 9.30 -12.43 -24.77
C ASN A 168 9.14 -11.54 -23.51
N LEU A 169 8.43 -11.97 -22.47
CA LEU A 169 8.22 -11.15 -21.26
C LEU A 169 9.52 -10.91 -20.46
N GLY A 170 10.55 -11.70 -20.67
CA GLY A 170 11.83 -11.56 -19.98
C GLY A 170 11.76 -12.02 -18.51
N LYS A 171 12.93 -12.15 -17.90
CA LYS A 171 13.03 -12.59 -16.50
C LYS A 171 12.56 -11.47 -15.56
N ILE A 172 11.71 -11.81 -14.59
CA ILE A 172 11.36 -10.90 -13.48
C ILE A 172 12.63 -10.55 -12.69
N THR A 173 12.90 -9.27 -12.51
CA THR A 173 14.01 -8.76 -11.72
C THR A 173 13.56 -8.26 -10.36
N ASP A 174 12.33 -7.73 -10.26
CA ASP A 174 11.77 -7.24 -9.02
C ASP A 174 10.24 -7.16 -9.10
N ILE A 175 9.56 -7.24 -7.95
CA ILE A 175 8.12 -7.02 -7.80
C ILE A 175 7.94 -6.08 -6.62
N LYS A 176 7.38 -4.88 -6.85
CA LYS A 176 7.17 -3.87 -5.82
C LYS A 176 5.69 -3.60 -5.58
N LEU A 177 5.30 -3.58 -4.31
CA LEU A 177 4.02 -3.03 -3.89
C LEU A 177 3.99 -1.52 -4.19
N VAL A 178 2.97 -1.07 -4.90
CA VAL A 178 2.71 0.35 -5.17
C VAL A 178 1.81 0.95 -4.10
N GLY A 179 0.82 0.16 -3.64
CA GLY A 179 -0.14 0.55 -2.64
C GLY A 179 -1.40 -0.29 -2.70
N PHE A 180 -2.41 0.15 -1.96
CA PHE A 180 -3.69 -0.54 -1.88
C PHE A 180 -4.82 0.45 -1.62
N VAL A 181 -6.06 0.01 -1.87
CA VAL A 181 -7.28 0.76 -1.57
C VAL A 181 -8.33 -0.20 -1.03
N GLU A 182 -8.92 0.13 0.11
CA GLU A 182 -10.14 -0.52 0.58
C GLU A 182 -11.35 0.14 -0.10
N THR A 183 -12.25 -0.65 -0.64
CA THR A 183 -13.48 -0.13 -1.23
C THR A 183 -14.64 -1.08 -1.03
N HIS A 184 -15.84 -0.53 -1.05
CA HIS A 184 -17.09 -1.30 -1.09
C HIS A 184 -17.60 -1.34 -2.52
N THR A 185 -17.87 -2.53 -3.03
CA THR A 185 -18.42 -2.70 -4.38
C THR A 185 -19.94 -2.76 -4.27
N GLU A 186 -20.64 -1.67 -4.61
CA GLU A 186 -22.09 -1.57 -4.51
C GLU A 186 -22.82 -2.66 -5.31
N SER A 187 -22.32 -2.99 -6.51
CA SER A 187 -22.92 -4.01 -7.38
C SER A 187 -22.94 -5.42 -6.78
N THR A 188 -22.02 -5.73 -5.88
CA THR A 188 -21.91 -7.05 -5.25
C THR A 188 -22.15 -7.03 -3.74
N GLY A 189 -22.24 -5.83 -3.14
CA GLY A 189 -22.34 -5.65 -1.68
C GLY A 189 -21.11 -6.14 -0.92
N ARG A 190 -19.94 -6.22 -1.56
CA ARG A 190 -18.69 -6.77 -0.99
C ARG A 190 -17.69 -5.69 -0.62
N ASP A 191 -17.07 -5.88 0.53
CA ASP A 191 -15.87 -5.15 0.87
C ASP A 191 -14.67 -5.82 0.20
N VAL A 192 -13.92 -5.06 -0.58
CA VAL A 192 -12.78 -5.57 -1.32
C VAL A 192 -11.51 -4.78 -1.00
N MET A 193 -10.37 -5.44 -1.18
CA MET A 193 -9.04 -4.86 -1.12
C MET A 193 -8.45 -4.84 -2.53
N ALA A 194 -8.26 -3.65 -3.09
CA ALA A 194 -7.52 -3.48 -4.32
C ALA A 194 -6.03 -3.30 -3.99
N VAL A 195 -5.18 -4.14 -4.55
CA VAL A 195 -3.71 -4.11 -4.35
C VAL A 195 -3.04 -3.89 -5.69
N ARG A 196 -2.17 -2.89 -5.78
CA ARG A 196 -1.40 -2.61 -6.98
C ARG A 196 0.08 -2.97 -6.78
N ALA A 197 0.62 -3.73 -7.72
CA ALA A 197 2.03 -4.11 -7.77
C ALA A 197 2.63 -3.77 -9.13
N ILE A 198 3.93 -3.43 -9.16
CA ILE A 198 4.70 -3.24 -10.39
C ILE A 198 5.71 -4.37 -10.51
N VAL A 199 5.77 -4.96 -11.68
CA VAL A 199 6.73 -5.99 -12.06
C VAL A 199 7.80 -5.36 -12.95
N TYR A 200 9.03 -5.48 -12.53
CA TYR A 200 10.19 -5.08 -13.31
C TYR A 200 10.79 -6.31 -13.98
N ARG A 201 11.06 -6.19 -15.27
CA ARG A 201 11.68 -7.27 -16.06
C ARG A 201 12.95 -6.79 -16.71
N LYS A 202 13.85 -7.74 -17.00
CA LYS A 202 15.09 -7.42 -17.68
C LYS A 202 14.77 -7.06 -19.15
N ASP A 203 15.25 -5.88 -19.56
CA ASP A 203 15.17 -5.38 -20.96
C ASP A 203 13.74 -5.26 -21.52
N LYS A 204 12.73 -5.11 -20.66
CA LYS A 204 11.31 -4.99 -21.03
C LYS A 204 10.63 -3.84 -20.30
N PRO A 205 9.51 -3.32 -20.82
CA PRO A 205 8.66 -2.39 -20.08
C PRO A 205 8.21 -3.00 -18.75
N SER A 206 8.04 -2.14 -17.74
CA SER A 206 7.44 -2.55 -16.48
C SER A 206 5.94 -2.78 -16.64
N GLU A 207 5.39 -3.68 -15.85
CA GLU A 207 3.98 -4.04 -15.87
C GLU A 207 3.33 -3.69 -14.54
N ALA A 208 2.12 -3.15 -14.56
CA ALA A 208 1.31 -2.94 -13.39
C ALA A 208 0.22 -4.00 -13.28
N TYR A 209 0.13 -4.66 -12.14
CA TYR A 209 -0.93 -5.60 -11.79
C TYR A 209 -1.83 -4.98 -10.74
N ASN A 210 -3.15 -5.06 -10.94
CA ASN A 210 -4.17 -4.59 -10.03
C ASN A 210 -5.01 -5.79 -9.59
N PHE A 211 -4.79 -6.26 -8.36
CA PHE A 211 -5.53 -7.36 -7.75
C PHE A 211 -6.71 -6.82 -6.98
N THR A 212 -7.87 -7.42 -7.12
CA THR A 212 -9.02 -7.17 -6.26
C THR A 212 -9.30 -8.42 -5.45
N TYR A 213 -9.20 -8.32 -4.13
CA TYR A 213 -9.42 -9.40 -3.19
C TYR A 213 -10.75 -9.21 -2.46
N ASP A 214 -11.51 -10.28 -2.29
CA ASP A 214 -12.62 -10.33 -1.32
C ASP A 214 -12.01 -10.27 0.10
N ARG A 215 -12.49 -9.39 0.97
CA ARG A 215 -11.93 -9.22 2.32
C ARG A 215 -12.26 -10.34 3.29
N ILE A 216 -13.29 -11.14 3.00
CA ILE A 216 -13.72 -12.22 3.90
C ILE A 216 -12.76 -13.41 3.85
N ASP A 217 -12.43 -13.88 2.64
CA ASP A 217 -11.59 -15.07 2.44
C ASP A 217 -10.26 -14.78 1.73
N GLN A 218 -10.01 -13.52 1.42
CA GLN A 218 -8.81 -13.05 0.72
C GLN A 218 -8.56 -13.77 -0.61
N LYS A 219 -9.65 -14.16 -1.31
CA LYS A 219 -9.57 -14.70 -2.67
C LYS A 219 -9.61 -13.59 -3.70
N ILE A 220 -8.97 -13.81 -4.83
CA ILE A 220 -8.97 -12.89 -5.96
C ILE A 220 -10.36 -12.93 -6.61
N VAL A 221 -11.01 -11.78 -6.72
CA VAL A 221 -12.30 -11.57 -7.40
C VAL A 221 -12.18 -10.72 -8.65
N GLY A 222 -11.01 -10.14 -8.89
CA GLY A 222 -10.71 -9.35 -10.07
C GLY A 222 -9.21 -9.16 -10.25
N LEU A 223 -8.80 -9.03 -11.48
CA LEU A 223 -7.42 -8.82 -11.86
C LEU A 223 -7.38 -7.87 -13.07
N GLY A 224 -6.57 -6.82 -12.97
CA GLY A 224 -6.25 -5.90 -14.05
C GLY A 224 -4.75 -5.92 -14.31
N TRP A 225 -4.36 -5.69 -15.55
CA TRP A 225 -2.98 -5.63 -15.96
C TRP A 225 -2.77 -4.55 -17.01
N ASP A 226 -1.64 -3.85 -16.95
CA ASP A 226 -1.33 -2.75 -17.84
C ASP A 226 0.20 -2.62 -18.03
N PHE A 227 0.64 -2.23 -19.22
CA PHE A 227 2.02 -1.88 -19.45
C PHE A 227 2.26 -0.41 -19.05
N LEU A 228 3.29 -0.19 -18.23
CA LEU A 228 3.73 1.17 -17.92
C LEU A 228 4.59 1.69 -19.07
N LYS A 229 4.24 2.86 -19.61
CA LYS A 229 5.07 3.55 -20.59
C LYS A 229 6.44 3.84 -19.99
N ARG A 230 7.51 3.63 -20.74
CA ARG A 230 8.84 4.08 -20.32
C ARG A 230 8.87 5.59 -20.26
N SER A 231 9.53 6.12 -19.22
CA SER A 231 9.69 7.57 -19.03
C SER A 231 10.44 8.27 -20.18
N ASP A 232 11.18 7.53 -20.97
CA ASP A 232 11.92 7.98 -22.16
C ASP A 232 11.03 8.07 -23.42
N GLU A 233 9.87 7.38 -23.45
CA GLU A 233 8.91 7.46 -24.56
C GLU A 233 7.97 8.68 -24.47
N VAL A 234 7.93 9.37 -23.32
CA VAL A 234 7.04 10.54 -23.10
C VAL A 234 7.58 11.84 -23.75
N ASN A 235 8.83 11.85 -24.21
CA ASN A 235 9.51 13.06 -24.73
C ASN A 235 9.75 13.07 -26.24
N THR A 236 9.14 12.20 -27.04
CA THR A 236 9.14 12.35 -28.50
C THR A 236 7.91 13.14 -28.91
N PRO A 237 8.04 14.45 -29.27
CA PRO A 237 6.93 15.16 -29.89
C PRO A 237 6.71 14.57 -31.30
N GLU A 238 5.45 14.26 -31.61
CA GLU A 238 5.00 13.96 -32.96
C GLU A 238 5.15 15.16 -33.90
#